data_6d3c88ce232c36f276f8b7dfce6ee2d3
#
_entry.id   6d3c88ce232c36f276f8b7dfce6ee2d3
#
_cell.length_a   1.000
_cell.length_b   1.000
_cell.length_c   1.000
_cell.angle_alpha   90.00
_cell.angle_beta   90.00
_cell.angle_gamma   90.00
#
_symmetry.space_group_name_H-M   'P 1'
#
loop_
_entity.id
_entity.type
_entity.pdbx_description
1 polymer ?
#
loop_
_entity_poly.entity_id
_entity_poly.type
_entity_poly.pdbx_seq_one_letter_code
_entity_poly.pdbx_strand_id
1 'polypeptide(L)'
;MVTRKIQKFLCFLLMLGFFVLPTFSLDVPKLETPIMDKADVINSSDEMALNQKLTNLSNETGIQVAVLTIPSLDGEALESYSMKVVEDWKLGQKGVDNGVLLLVSIGDRELRIETGYGVEGDLTDTKCGLIIRNVITPHFQDGDYSKGIVQGVTAIVENVAVNFSENSENPIVLEDDDSDDWEGFLVVGIFVAFFSIVMISAATSKKNPTSESSDNKMLKAAIVAKTLMEVAESLSDDDNHHFGGFSGGGFSSGGFGGFSGGGGSFGGGGASGKW
;
A
#
# COMPACT_ATOMS: atom_id res chain seq x y z
N MET A 1 47.16 8.45 -53.64
CA MET A 1 46.88 9.23 -52.41
C MET A 1 45.40 9.55 -52.20
N VAL A 2 44.62 9.67 -53.24
CA VAL A 2 43.16 9.94 -53.23
C VAL A 2 42.36 8.76 -52.66
N THR A 3 42.68 7.52 -53.01
CA THR A 3 41.95 6.30 -52.53
C THR A 3 41.96 6.12 -51.03
N ARG A 4 43.07 6.41 -50.33
CA ARG A 4 43.16 6.32 -48.85
C ARG A 4 42.31 7.38 -48.15
N LYS A 5 42.12 8.57 -48.72
CA LYS A 5 41.26 9.63 -48.18
C LYS A 5 39.78 9.27 -48.33
N ILE A 6 39.40 8.69 -49.47
CA ILE A 6 38.04 8.21 -49.71
C ILE A 6 37.69 7.06 -48.77
N GLN A 7 38.60 6.12 -48.54
CA GLN A 7 38.40 5.00 -47.67
C GLN A 7 38.22 5.44 -46.20
N LYS A 8 39.00 6.43 -45.73
CA LYS A 8 38.85 7.01 -44.39
C LYS A 8 37.53 7.74 -44.22
N PHE A 9 37.11 8.48 -45.27
CA PHE A 9 35.84 9.19 -45.30
C PHE A 9 34.66 8.21 -45.29
N LEU A 10 34.73 7.11 -46.05
CA LEU A 10 33.71 6.06 -46.06
C LEU A 10 33.61 5.35 -44.71
N CYS A 11 34.75 5.04 -44.06
CA CYS A 11 34.75 4.48 -42.68
C CYS A 11 34.17 5.44 -41.67
N PHE A 12 34.45 6.74 -41.77
CA PHE A 12 33.89 7.76 -40.87
C PHE A 12 32.36 7.91 -41.05
N LEU A 13 31.89 7.86 -42.32
CA LEU A 13 30.46 7.87 -42.63
C LEU A 13 29.75 6.62 -42.14
N LEU A 14 30.38 5.44 -42.20
CA LEU A 14 29.87 4.18 -41.70
C LEU A 14 29.83 4.18 -40.15
N MET A 15 30.83 4.80 -39.49
CA MET A 15 30.87 4.96 -38.08
C MET A 15 29.80 5.95 -37.57
N LEU A 16 29.52 6.99 -38.33
CA LEU A 16 28.46 7.96 -38.03
C LEU A 16 27.05 7.35 -38.21
N GLY A 17 26.86 6.45 -39.17
CA GLY A 17 25.59 5.76 -39.41
C GLY A 17 25.25 4.71 -38.35
N PHE A 18 26.23 4.24 -37.56
CA PHE A 18 26.02 3.23 -36.50
C PHE A 18 25.51 3.85 -35.17
N PHE A 19 25.46 5.21 -35.07
CA PHE A 19 25.10 5.91 -33.84
C PHE A 19 23.64 6.34 -33.75
N VAL A 20 22.83 6.06 -34.77
CA VAL A 20 21.38 6.33 -34.70
C VAL A 20 20.66 5.05 -34.29
N LEU A 21 20.78 4.66 -33.03
CA LEU A 21 19.87 3.67 -32.48
C LEU A 21 18.49 4.33 -32.32
N PRO A 22 17.41 3.74 -32.83
CA PRO A 22 16.08 4.25 -32.56
C PRO A 22 15.87 4.13 -31.04
N THR A 23 15.74 5.26 -30.37
CA THR A 23 15.26 5.27 -28.99
C THR A 23 13.75 5.02 -29.05
N PHE A 24 13.32 3.81 -28.75
CA PHE A 24 11.91 3.54 -28.51
C PHE A 24 11.57 4.21 -27.18
N SER A 25 10.76 5.24 -27.22
CA SER A 25 10.17 5.85 -26.05
C SER A 25 8.85 5.14 -25.77
N LEU A 26 8.64 4.67 -24.55
CA LEU A 26 7.41 4.02 -24.13
C LEU A 26 6.25 5.04 -24.18
N ASP A 27 5.13 4.66 -24.80
CA ASP A 27 3.97 5.54 -24.88
C ASP A 27 3.29 5.67 -23.51
N VAL A 28 2.84 6.89 -23.19
CA VAL A 28 2.06 7.15 -21.97
C VAL A 28 0.60 6.80 -22.24
N PRO A 29 -0.03 5.93 -21.43
CA PRO A 29 -1.45 5.64 -21.57
C PRO A 29 -2.28 6.88 -21.25
N LYS A 30 -3.42 7.05 -21.93
CA LYS A 30 -4.33 8.16 -21.63
C LYS A 30 -4.90 8.00 -20.23
N LEU A 31 -4.88 9.08 -19.44
CA LEU A 31 -5.49 9.12 -18.12
C LEU A 31 -7.02 9.03 -18.24
N GLU A 32 -7.62 7.99 -17.67
CA GLU A 32 -9.07 7.76 -17.68
C GLU A 32 -9.64 7.73 -16.26
N THR A 33 -8.90 7.14 -15.34
CA THR A 33 -9.23 7.00 -13.92
C THR A 33 -7.98 7.26 -13.07
N PRO A 34 -8.10 7.61 -11.79
CA PRO A 34 -6.95 7.76 -10.89
C PRO A 34 -6.03 6.54 -10.85
N ILE A 35 -6.60 5.34 -10.94
CA ILE A 35 -5.84 4.09 -11.00
C ILE A 35 -5.82 3.58 -12.43
N MET A 36 -4.62 3.50 -13.00
CA MET A 36 -4.34 2.99 -14.34
C MET A 36 -3.51 1.72 -14.21
N ASP A 37 -4.16 0.58 -13.97
CA ASP A 37 -3.51 -0.72 -13.82
C ASP A 37 -3.27 -1.38 -15.19
N LYS A 38 -2.12 -1.09 -15.81
CA LYS A 38 -1.73 -1.70 -17.10
C LYS A 38 -0.95 -3.00 -16.94
N ALA A 39 -0.52 -3.32 -15.71
CA ALA A 39 0.15 -4.57 -15.40
C ALA A 39 -0.80 -5.66 -14.89
N ASP A 40 -2.08 -5.32 -14.64
CA ASP A 40 -3.12 -6.24 -14.13
C ASP A 40 -2.68 -6.92 -12.82
N VAL A 41 -2.26 -6.09 -11.85
CA VAL A 41 -1.73 -6.55 -10.55
C VAL A 41 -2.56 -6.06 -9.36
N ILE A 42 -3.58 -5.25 -9.59
CA ILE A 42 -4.48 -4.74 -8.55
C ILE A 42 -5.78 -5.54 -8.59
N ASN A 43 -6.24 -6.01 -7.44
CA ASN A 43 -7.54 -6.67 -7.35
C ASN A 43 -8.66 -5.71 -7.76
N SER A 44 -9.66 -6.18 -8.49
CA SER A 44 -10.73 -5.31 -9.01
C SER A 44 -11.52 -4.58 -7.90
N SER A 45 -11.66 -5.19 -6.72
CA SER A 45 -12.27 -4.55 -5.54
C SER A 45 -11.44 -3.38 -5.03
N ASP A 46 -10.12 -3.58 -4.93
CA ASP A 46 -9.17 -2.57 -4.46
C ASP A 46 -9.07 -1.42 -5.46
N GLU A 47 -9.00 -1.75 -6.76
CA GLU A 47 -8.97 -0.75 -7.83
C GLU A 47 -10.22 0.15 -7.79
N MET A 48 -11.41 -0.45 -7.63
CA MET A 48 -12.67 0.31 -7.54
C MET A 48 -12.69 1.20 -6.29
N ALA A 49 -12.31 0.68 -5.14
CA ALA A 49 -12.27 1.43 -3.89
C ALA A 49 -11.27 2.60 -3.94
N LEU A 50 -10.07 2.36 -4.48
CA LEU A 50 -9.05 3.39 -4.66
C LEU A 50 -9.49 4.46 -5.66
N ASN A 51 -10.08 4.07 -6.79
CA ASN A 51 -10.61 5.03 -7.77
C ASN A 51 -11.65 5.97 -7.14
N GLN A 52 -12.57 5.42 -6.35
CA GLN A 52 -13.55 6.23 -5.63
C GLN A 52 -12.90 7.16 -4.60
N LYS A 53 -11.98 6.62 -3.77
CA LYS A 53 -11.26 7.40 -2.75
C LYS A 53 -10.50 8.57 -3.36
N LEU A 54 -9.73 8.31 -4.42
CA LEU A 54 -8.89 9.34 -5.06
C LEU A 54 -9.71 10.37 -5.84
N THR A 55 -10.83 9.94 -6.44
CA THR A 55 -11.78 10.87 -7.07
C THR A 55 -12.42 11.80 -6.03
N ASN A 56 -12.84 11.26 -4.88
CA ASN A 56 -13.38 12.06 -3.80
C ASN A 56 -12.33 13.04 -3.26
N LEU A 57 -11.10 12.59 -3.01
CA LEU A 57 -10.00 13.46 -2.59
C LEU A 57 -9.80 14.62 -3.56
N SER A 58 -9.77 14.34 -4.87
CA SER A 58 -9.61 15.37 -5.90
C SER A 58 -10.76 16.37 -5.91
N ASN A 59 -12.01 15.89 -5.76
CA ASN A 59 -13.18 16.75 -5.74
C ASN A 59 -13.26 17.66 -4.51
N GLU A 60 -12.82 17.18 -3.36
CA GLU A 60 -12.95 17.89 -2.08
C GLU A 60 -11.77 18.81 -1.80
N THR A 61 -10.55 18.41 -2.18
CA THR A 61 -9.32 19.15 -1.85
C THR A 61 -8.61 19.74 -3.07
N GLY A 62 -8.94 19.28 -4.27
CA GLY A 62 -8.21 19.58 -5.50
C GLY A 62 -6.90 18.83 -5.64
N ILE A 63 -6.44 18.07 -4.63
CA ILE A 63 -5.22 17.25 -4.70
C ILE A 63 -5.47 16.07 -5.63
N GLN A 64 -4.59 15.87 -6.61
CA GLN A 64 -4.70 14.78 -7.57
C GLN A 64 -3.63 13.73 -7.32
N VAL A 65 -4.04 12.57 -6.82
CA VAL A 65 -3.19 11.39 -6.69
C VAL A 65 -3.56 10.39 -7.78
N ALA A 66 -2.57 9.91 -8.51
CA ALA A 66 -2.76 8.88 -9.53
C ALA A 66 -1.76 7.75 -9.38
N VAL A 67 -2.15 6.55 -9.82
CA VAL A 67 -1.31 5.36 -9.87
C VAL A 67 -1.23 4.86 -11.30
N LEU A 68 -0.02 4.53 -11.74
CA LEU A 68 0.22 3.82 -12.99
C LEU A 68 1.04 2.57 -12.72
N THR A 69 0.49 1.41 -13.04
CA THR A 69 1.28 0.19 -13.12
C THR A 69 1.55 -0.16 -14.57
N ILE A 70 2.77 -0.60 -14.86
CA ILE A 70 3.18 -1.03 -16.20
C ILE A 70 3.92 -2.37 -16.13
N PRO A 71 3.82 -3.20 -17.20
CA PRO A 71 4.57 -4.46 -17.25
C PRO A 71 6.08 -4.25 -17.24
N SER A 72 6.60 -3.25 -17.99
CA SER A 72 8.03 -2.94 -18.10
C SER A 72 8.23 -1.52 -18.61
N LEU A 73 9.38 -0.93 -18.27
CA LEU A 73 9.88 0.34 -18.80
C LEU A 73 10.51 0.20 -20.21
N ASP A 74 10.71 -1.05 -20.68
CA ASP A 74 11.34 -1.36 -21.97
C ASP A 74 12.71 -0.67 -22.18
N GLY A 75 13.44 -0.46 -21.07
CA GLY A 75 14.76 0.15 -21.07
C GLY A 75 14.76 1.67 -20.92
N GLU A 76 13.59 2.32 -20.80
CA GLU A 76 13.51 3.73 -20.44
C GLU A 76 13.84 3.91 -18.94
N ALA A 77 14.45 5.04 -18.59
CA ALA A 77 14.74 5.32 -17.18
C ALA A 77 13.45 5.66 -16.42
N LEU A 78 13.29 5.09 -15.22
CA LEU A 78 12.11 5.24 -14.37
C LEU A 78 11.75 6.73 -14.13
N GLU A 79 12.76 7.55 -13.79
CA GLU A 79 12.60 8.98 -13.55
C GLU A 79 12.17 9.73 -14.82
N SER A 80 12.72 9.37 -15.97
CA SER A 80 12.37 10.01 -17.26
C SER A 80 10.93 9.67 -17.64
N TYR A 81 10.55 8.42 -17.46
CA TYR A 81 9.19 7.98 -17.78
C TYR A 81 8.16 8.57 -16.80
N SER A 82 8.47 8.63 -15.48
CA SER A 82 7.57 9.23 -14.50
C SER A 82 7.30 10.72 -14.80
N MET A 83 8.34 11.49 -15.14
CA MET A 83 8.19 12.88 -15.55
C MET A 83 7.33 13.01 -16.80
N LYS A 84 7.57 12.18 -17.82
CA LYS A 84 6.76 12.15 -19.04
C LYS A 84 5.29 11.87 -18.73
N VAL A 85 5.01 10.92 -17.81
CA VAL A 85 3.63 10.60 -17.39
C VAL A 85 2.95 11.80 -16.73
N VAL A 86 3.60 12.43 -15.76
CA VAL A 86 2.98 13.56 -15.02
C VAL A 86 2.78 14.78 -15.91
N GLU A 87 3.68 15.03 -16.86
CA GLU A 87 3.56 16.10 -17.86
C GLU A 87 2.43 15.85 -18.85
N ASP A 88 2.30 14.61 -19.36
CA ASP A 88 1.28 14.23 -20.34
C ASP A 88 -0.11 14.20 -19.69
N TRP A 89 -0.21 13.66 -18.46
CA TRP A 89 -1.43 13.63 -17.68
C TRP A 89 -1.79 14.98 -17.07
N LYS A 90 -0.84 15.90 -16.99
CA LYS A 90 -1.01 17.22 -16.37
C LYS A 90 -1.57 17.16 -14.96
N LEU A 91 -1.05 16.21 -14.15
CA LEU A 91 -1.53 16.00 -12.79
C LEU A 91 -1.41 17.26 -11.93
N GLY A 92 -2.39 17.45 -11.03
CA GLY A 92 -2.46 18.62 -10.17
C GLY A 92 -3.08 19.84 -10.85
N GLN A 93 -3.40 20.84 -10.06
CA GLN A 93 -4.00 22.08 -10.52
C GLN A 93 -2.92 23.06 -10.95
N LYS A 94 -3.16 23.77 -12.05
CA LYS A 94 -2.22 24.77 -12.58
C LYS A 94 -1.97 25.87 -11.55
N GLY A 95 -0.68 26.07 -11.22
CA GLY A 95 -0.23 27.10 -10.27
C GLY A 95 -0.45 26.73 -8.80
N VAL A 96 -1.10 25.59 -8.52
CA VAL A 96 -1.16 24.97 -7.19
C VAL A 96 -0.19 23.81 -7.13
N ASP A 97 -0.02 23.08 -8.26
CA ASP A 97 0.95 22.01 -8.48
C ASP A 97 0.82 20.85 -7.46
N ASN A 98 -0.44 20.52 -7.09
CA ASN A 98 -0.81 19.57 -6.06
C ASN A 98 -1.08 18.16 -6.60
N GLY A 99 -0.24 17.71 -7.53
CA GLY A 99 -0.29 16.37 -8.11
C GLY A 99 0.68 15.39 -7.45
N VAL A 100 0.32 14.10 -7.41
CA VAL A 100 1.19 12.99 -6.98
C VAL A 100 0.99 11.81 -7.90
N LEU A 101 2.08 11.20 -8.38
CA LEU A 101 2.05 9.96 -9.15
C LEU A 101 2.77 8.85 -8.38
N LEU A 102 2.15 7.68 -8.26
CA LEU A 102 2.82 6.43 -7.92
C LEU A 102 2.96 5.62 -9.22
N LEU A 103 4.19 5.51 -9.72
CA LEU A 103 4.55 4.68 -10.87
C LEU A 103 5.16 3.36 -10.40
N VAL A 104 4.68 2.24 -10.92
CA VAL A 104 5.18 0.89 -10.60
C VAL A 104 5.47 0.13 -11.87
N SER A 105 6.72 -0.28 -12.08
CA SER A 105 7.13 -1.17 -13.16
C SER A 105 7.40 -2.57 -12.61
N ILE A 106 6.52 -3.52 -12.95
CA ILE A 106 6.52 -4.86 -12.34
C ILE A 106 7.73 -5.67 -12.84
N GLY A 107 7.99 -5.68 -14.14
CA GLY A 107 9.08 -6.48 -14.73
C GLY A 107 10.47 -5.98 -14.34
N ASP A 108 10.63 -4.68 -14.15
CA ASP A 108 11.89 -4.05 -13.75
C ASP A 108 12.09 -4.05 -12.24
N ARG A 109 11.01 -4.32 -11.47
CA ARG A 109 10.96 -4.23 -10.01
C ARG A 109 11.37 -2.85 -9.51
N GLU A 110 10.83 -1.83 -10.15
CA GLU A 110 11.12 -0.43 -9.84
C GLU A 110 9.81 0.33 -9.60
N LEU A 111 9.85 1.25 -8.65
CA LEU A 111 8.72 2.14 -8.38
C LEU A 111 9.21 3.53 -8.02
N ARG A 112 8.36 4.51 -8.28
CA ARG A 112 8.63 5.91 -7.97
C ARG A 112 7.38 6.62 -7.50
N ILE A 113 7.52 7.44 -6.48
CA ILE A 113 6.55 8.47 -6.12
C ILE A 113 7.08 9.78 -6.65
N GLU A 114 6.32 10.45 -7.51
CA GLU A 114 6.61 11.76 -8.07
C GLU A 114 5.70 12.79 -7.44
N THR A 115 6.24 13.92 -6.96
CA THR A 115 5.48 14.95 -6.25
C THR A 115 5.52 16.27 -7.00
N GLY A 116 4.36 16.93 -7.13
CA GLY A 116 4.28 18.31 -7.60
C GLY A 116 4.71 19.30 -6.52
N TYR A 117 5.15 20.48 -6.93
CA TYR A 117 5.68 21.51 -6.01
C TYR A 117 4.75 21.87 -4.85
N GLY A 118 3.42 21.84 -5.09
CA GLY A 118 2.44 22.23 -4.07
C GLY A 118 2.25 21.24 -2.94
N VAL A 119 2.75 20.00 -3.07
CA VAL A 119 2.65 18.96 -2.04
C VAL A 119 4.00 18.56 -1.43
N GLU A 120 5.12 19.11 -1.93
CA GLU A 120 6.46 18.79 -1.43
C GLU A 120 6.65 19.13 0.06
N GLY A 121 5.94 20.12 0.58
CA GLY A 121 5.95 20.48 2.00
C GLY A 121 5.35 19.38 2.90
N ASP A 122 4.31 18.72 2.41
CA ASP A 122 3.58 17.69 3.13
C ASP A 122 4.12 16.28 2.83
N LEU A 123 4.42 16.00 1.57
CA LEU A 123 4.97 14.74 1.06
C LEU A 123 6.40 14.95 0.55
N THR A 124 7.34 15.10 1.47
CA THR A 124 8.77 15.31 1.15
C THR A 124 9.40 14.05 0.54
N ASP A 125 10.54 14.22 -0.18
CA ASP A 125 11.33 13.10 -0.73
C ASP A 125 11.66 12.05 0.32
N THR A 126 11.97 12.49 1.55
CA THR A 126 12.24 11.57 2.67
C THR A 126 11.01 10.75 3.04
N LYS A 127 9.82 11.35 3.09
CA LYS A 127 8.56 10.65 3.36
C LYS A 127 8.22 9.68 2.22
N CYS A 128 8.38 10.10 0.96
CA CYS A 128 8.23 9.22 -0.20
C CYS A 128 9.14 7.99 -0.08
N GLY A 129 10.42 8.20 0.25
CA GLY A 129 11.37 7.11 0.45
C GLY A 129 11.02 6.19 1.63
N LEU A 130 10.41 6.71 2.70
CA LEU A 130 9.93 5.90 3.83
C LEU A 130 8.69 5.08 3.43
N ILE A 131 7.72 5.67 2.73
CA ILE A 131 6.54 4.97 2.22
C ILE A 131 6.97 3.82 1.30
N ILE A 132 7.87 4.07 0.36
CA ILE A 132 8.38 3.04 -0.55
C ILE A 132 9.00 1.88 0.24
N ARG A 133 9.95 2.16 1.14
CA ARG A 133 10.74 1.12 1.82
C ARG A 133 9.96 0.37 2.89
N ASN A 134 9.13 1.08 3.66
CA ASN A 134 8.53 0.52 4.87
C ASN A 134 7.09 0.06 4.65
N VAL A 135 6.40 0.60 3.63
CA VAL A 135 4.99 0.29 3.37
C VAL A 135 4.84 -0.54 2.09
N ILE A 136 5.38 -0.08 0.95
CA ILE A 136 5.13 -0.73 -0.34
C ILE A 136 6.03 -1.94 -0.55
N THR A 137 7.36 -1.75 -0.41
CA THR A 137 8.37 -2.76 -0.76
C THR A 137 8.21 -4.09 -0.02
N PRO A 138 7.87 -4.17 1.27
CA PRO A 138 7.66 -5.46 1.94
C PRO A 138 6.60 -6.32 1.25
N HIS A 139 5.44 -5.75 0.93
CA HIS A 139 4.38 -6.47 0.23
C HIS A 139 4.78 -6.90 -1.19
N PHE A 140 5.52 -6.06 -1.91
CA PHE A 140 6.00 -6.39 -3.24
C PHE A 140 7.03 -7.53 -3.22
N GLN A 141 7.85 -7.63 -2.18
CA GLN A 141 8.76 -8.77 -1.96
C GLN A 141 8.01 -10.06 -1.69
N ASP A 142 6.86 -9.98 -1.03
CA ASP A 142 5.97 -11.12 -0.77
C ASP A 142 5.09 -11.46 -1.99
N GLY A 143 5.12 -10.63 -3.05
CA GLY A 143 4.32 -10.82 -4.26
C GLY A 143 2.90 -10.23 -4.17
N ASP A 144 2.56 -9.59 -3.06
CA ASP A 144 1.25 -8.94 -2.85
C ASP A 144 1.26 -7.49 -3.35
N TYR A 145 1.18 -7.35 -4.67
CA TYR A 145 1.23 -6.03 -5.32
C TYR A 145 0.01 -5.19 -5.00
N SER A 146 -1.20 -5.80 -4.98
CA SER A 146 -2.44 -5.08 -4.68
C SER A 146 -2.39 -4.43 -3.30
N LYS A 147 -2.07 -5.21 -2.27
CA LYS A 147 -1.96 -4.72 -0.88
C LYS A 147 -0.89 -3.63 -0.75
N GLY A 148 0.29 -3.83 -1.36
CA GLY A 148 1.36 -2.84 -1.36
C GLY A 148 0.94 -1.50 -1.98
N ILE A 149 0.20 -1.52 -3.08
CA ILE A 149 -0.32 -0.33 -3.74
C ILE A 149 -1.40 0.34 -2.88
N VAL A 150 -2.35 -0.42 -2.34
CA VAL A 150 -3.42 0.09 -1.47
C VAL A 150 -2.84 0.80 -0.25
N GLN A 151 -1.91 0.17 0.45
CA GLN A 151 -1.29 0.76 1.65
C GLN A 151 -0.38 1.95 1.29
N GLY A 152 0.36 1.87 0.18
CA GLY A 152 1.16 2.97 -0.33
C GLY A 152 0.32 4.20 -0.66
N VAL A 153 -0.76 4.03 -1.40
CA VAL A 153 -1.71 5.11 -1.73
C VAL A 153 -2.34 5.68 -0.47
N THR A 154 -2.72 4.82 0.49
CA THR A 154 -3.27 5.28 1.77
C THR A 154 -2.28 6.15 2.52
N ALA A 155 -1.02 5.73 2.64
CA ALA A 155 0.04 6.52 3.28
C ALA A 155 0.33 7.83 2.53
N ILE A 156 0.28 7.85 1.19
CA ILE A 156 0.39 9.08 0.40
C ILE A 156 -0.75 10.03 0.76
N VAL A 157 -2.01 9.56 0.69
CA VAL A 157 -3.19 10.37 0.99
C VAL A 157 -3.15 10.93 2.41
N GLU A 158 -2.78 10.14 3.41
CA GLU A 158 -2.63 10.59 4.80
C GLU A 158 -1.61 11.72 4.95
N ASN A 159 -0.54 11.72 4.16
CA ASN A 159 0.47 12.80 4.21
C ASN A 159 0.03 14.09 3.51
N VAL A 160 -0.71 14.00 2.40
CA VAL A 160 -1.10 15.18 1.60
C VAL A 160 -2.45 15.76 2.04
N ALA A 161 -3.25 15.01 2.77
CA ALA A 161 -4.60 15.38 3.17
C ALA A 161 -4.77 15.38 4.70
N VAL A 162 -3.80 15.93 5.44
CA VAL A 162 -3.81 15.98 6.93
C VAL A 162 -5.11 16.57 7.48
N ASN A 163 -5.78 17.47 6.75
CA ASN A 163 -7.06 18.06 7.14
C ASN A 163 -8.29 17.32 6.56
N PHE A 164 -8.08 16.29 5.73
CA PHE A 164 -9.16 15.53 5.09
C PHE A 164 -9.77 14.49 6.03
N SER A 165 -8.99 13.98 6.97
CA SER A 165 -9.37 12.88 7.87
C SER A 165 -10.45 13.24 8.89
N GLU A 166 -10.66 14.53 9.19
CA GLU A 166 -11.64 14.95 10.23
C GLU A 166 -13.10 14.95 9.77
N ASN A 167 -13.37 14.93 8.46
CA ASN A 167 -14.75 15.01 7.93
C ASN A 167 -15.23 13.77 7.18
N SER A 168 -14.42 12.73 7.06
CA SER A 168 -14.80 11.48 6.39
C SER A 168 -15.27 10.46 7.45
N GLU A 169 -16.56 10.44 7.75
CA GLU A 169 -17.20 9.47 8.67
C GLU A 169 -17.25 8.02 8.12
N ASN A 170 -16.54 7.72 7.04
CA ASN A 170 -16.37 6.36 6.57
C ASN A 170 -14.88 6.09 6.33
N PRO A 171 -14.12 5.60 7.34
CA PRO A 171 -12.87 4.93 7.05
C PRO A 171 -13.19 3.78 6.09
N ILE A 172 -12.43 3.65 4.99
CA ILE A 172 -12.38 2.37 4.27
C ILE A 172 -11.80 1.40 5.30
N VAL A 173 -12.68 0.60 5.90
CA VAL A 173 -12.26 -0.56 6.67
C VAL A 173 -11.66 -1.47 5.61
N LEU A 174 -10.33 -1.48 5.51
CA LEU A 174 -9.65 -2.60 4.93
C LEU A 174 -10.06 -3.75 5.84
N GLU A 175 -10.97 -4.60 5.38
CA GLU A 175 -11.15 -5.90 5.98
C GLU A 175 -9.79 -6.58 5.79
N ASP A 176 -8.96 -6.50 6.83
CA ASP A 176 -7.84 -7.40 6.99
C ASP A 176 -8.49 -8.78 7.02
N ASP A 177 -8.37 -9.49 5.91
CA ASP A 177 -8.70 -10.93 5.82
C ASP A 177 -7.62 -11.72 6.58
N ASP A 178 -7.33 -11.27 7.82
CA ASP A 178 -6.50 -11.96 8.80
C ASP A 178 -7.39 -12.90 9.61
N SER A 179 -8.14 -13.76 8.91
CA SER A 179 -8.94 -14.80 9.58
C SER A 179 -8.11 -15.94 10.16
N ASP A 180 -6.77 -15.93 10.02
CA ASP A 180 -5.96 -17.11 10.38
C ASP A 180 -4.94 -16.93 11.52
N ASP A 181 -4.70 -15.72 12.05
CA ASP A 181 -3.64 -15.53 13.06
C ASP A 181 -4.11 -15.65 14.54
N TRP A 182 -5.40 -15.73 14.79
CA TRP A 182 -5.87 -15.89 16.18
C TRP A 182 -5.55 -17.28 16.75
N GLU A 183 -5.43 -18.32 15.91
CA GLU A 183 -4.98 -19.63 16.35
C GLU A 183 -3.56 -19.60 16.91
N GLY A 184 -2.68 -18.74 16.40
CA GLY A 184 -1.33 -18.51 16.94
C GLY A 184 -1.36 -17.96 18.36
N PHE A 185 -2.25 -17.01 18.65
CA PHE A 185 -2.40 -16.43 19.99
C PHE A 185 -3.00 -17.42 20.99
N LEU A 186 -3.90 -18.31 20.56
CA LEU A 186 -4.42 -19.38 21.41
C LEU A 186 -3.35 -20.40 21.77
N VAL A 187 -2.51 -20.79 20.81
CA VAL A 187 -1.41 -21.72 21.06
C VAL A 187 -0.39 -21.10 22.02
N VAL A 188 -0.01 -19.83 21.82
CA VAL A 188 0.89 -19.10 22.73
C VAL A 188 0.25 -18.93 24.12
N GLY A 189 -1.04 -18.59 24.19
CA GLY A 189 -1.79 -18.47 25.45
C GLY A 189 -1.83 -19.79 26.23
N ILE A 190 -2.07 -20.91 25.56
CA ILE A 190 -2.07 -22.26 26.16
C ILE A 190 -0.66 -22.63 26.61
N PHE A 191 0.40 -22.32 25.86
CA PHE A 191 1.78 -22.57 26.27
C PHE A 191 2.19 -21.75 27.50
N VAL A 192 1.83 -20.47 27.57
CA VAL A 192 2.10 -19.61 28.72
C VAL A 192 1.35 -20.10 29.95
N ALA A 193 0.07 -20.50 29.81
CA ALA A 193 -0.71 -21.06 30.90
C ALA A 193 -0.12 -22.39 31.40
N PHE A 194 0.26 -23.28 30.45
CA PHE A 194 0.90 -24.57 30.81
C PHE A 194 2.24 -24.36 31.51
N PHE A 195 3.10 -23.45 31.02
CA PHE A 195 4.39 -23.15 31.65
C PHE A 195 4.23 -22.52 33.03
N SER A 196 3.21 -21.68 33.21
CA SER A 196 2.87 -21.08 34.49
C SER A 196 2.43 -22.15 35.53
N ILE A 197 1.62 -23.12 35.10
CA ILE A 197 1.16 -24.25 35.96
C ILE A 197 2.35 -25.14 36.30
N VAL A 198 3.23 -25.45 35.36
CA VAL A 198 4.44 -26.27 35.60
C VAL A 198 5.39 -25.55 36.57
N MET A 199 5.59 -24.24 36.43
CA MET A 199 6.44 -23.45 37.33
C MET A 199 5.87 -23.36 38.74
N ILE A 200 4.55 -23.19 38.90
CA ILE A 200 3.87 -23.21 40.20
C ILE A 200 3.96 -24.59 40.84
N SER A 201 3.80 -25.64 40.04
CA SER A 201 3.95 -27.05 40.54
C SER A 201 5.38 -27.35 40.97
N ALA A 202 6.41 -26.88 40.24
CA ALA A 202 7.81 -27.04 40.59
C ALA A 202 8.21 -26.23 41.85
N ALA A 203 7.62 -25.06 42.05
CA ALA A 203 7.87 -24.21 43.23
C ALA A 203 7.25 -24.80 44.51
N THR A 204 6.18 -25.58 44.40
CA THR A 204 5.50 -26.23 45.55
C THR A 204 6.12 -27.59 45.96
N SER A 205 7.03 -28.16 45.15
CA SER A 205 7.66 -29.47 45.40
C SER A 205 8.83 -29.42 46.39
N LYS A 206 9.12 -28.30 47.06
CA LYS A 206 10.22 -28.15 48.02
C LYS A 206 9.75 -27.72 49.40
N LYS A 207 8.71 -28.37 49.97
CA LYS A 207 8.43 -28.30 51.42
C LYS A 207 7.82 -29.61 51.92
N ASN A 208 8.39 -30.10 53.02
CA ASN A 208 8.08 -31.35 53.71
C ASN A 208 6.57 -31.57 53.99
N PRO A 209 6.10 -32.81 54.08
CA PRO A 209 4.70 -33.14 54.32
C PRO A 209 4.36 -32.95 55.77
N THR A 210 3.74 -31.83 56.15
CA THR A 210 3.01 -31.68 57.40
C THR A 210 1.60 -31.22 57.03
N SER A 211 0.66 -32.14 57.33
CA SER A 211 -0.80 -32.01 57.33
C SER A 211 -1.41 -30.70 56.85
N GLU A 212 -1.72 -30.63 55.60
CA GLU A 212 -2.58 -29.59 55.04
C GLU A 212 -4.05 -30.05 55.19
N SER A 213 -4.83 -29.28 55.94
CA SER A 213 -6.26 -29.52 56.21
C SER A 213 -7.03 -29.59 54.87
N SER A 214 -8.01 -30.50 54.81
CA SER A 214 -8.90 -30.75 53.66
C SER A 214 -9.55 -29.47 53.10
N ASP A 215 -9.71 -28.46 53.97
CA ASP A 215 -10.37 -27.18 53.65
C ASP A 215 -9.57 -26.31 52.71
N ASN A 216 -8.22 -26.37 52.75
CA ASN A 216 -7.35 -25.59 51.85
C ASN A 216 -7.31 -26.15 50.42
N LYS A 217 -7.55 -27.45 50.23
CA LYS A 217 -7.66 -28.04 48.87
C LYS A 217 -8.96 -27.66 48.18
N MET A 218 -10.07 -27.62 48.94
CA MET A 218 -11.37 -27.20 48.42
C MET A 218 -11.38 -25.72 48.05
N LEU A 219 -10.73 -24.86 48.85
CA LEU A 219 -10.66 -23.44 48.57
C LEU A 219 -9.84 -23.13 47.30
N LYS A 220 -8.69 -23.81 47.12
CA LYS A 220 -7.87 -23.69 45.90
C LYS A 220 -8.62 -24.21 44.67
N ALA A 221 -9.34 -25.31 44.78
CA ALA A 221 -10.17 -25.83 43.68
C ALA A 221 -11.34 -24.89 43.31
N ALA A 222 -11.97 -24.25 44.32
CA ALA A 222 -13.05 -23.31 44.10
C ALA A 222 -12.57 -22.00 43.44
N ILE A 223 -11.36 -21.51 43.76
CA ILE A 223 -10.77 -20.34 43.14
C ILE A 223 -10.45 -20.62 41.66
N VAL A 224 -9.86 -21.77 41.34
CA VAL A 224 -9.56 -22.18 39.96
C VAL A 224 -10.83 -22.36 39.14
N ALA A 225 -11.86 -22.99 39.71
CA ALA A 225 -13.14 -23.16 39.05
C ALA A 225 -13.85 -21.82 38.77
N LYS A 226 -13.77 -20.87 39.71
CA LYS A 226 -14.33 -19.53 39.52
C LYS A 226 -13.62 -18.75 38.40
N THR A 227 -12.28 -18.79 38.36
CA THR A 227 -11.50 -18.12 37.31
C THR A 227 -11.76 -18.72 35.93
N LEU A 228 -11.92 -20.05 35.85
CA LEU A 228 -12.28 -20.70 34.58
C LEU A 228 -13.71 -20.35 34.13
N MET A 229 -14.63 -20.16 35.07
CA MET A 229 -16.00 -19.77 34.78
C MET A 229 -16.10 -18.31 34.33
N GLU A 230 -15.34 -17.38 34.92
CA GLU A 230 -15.24 -15.99 34.50
C GLU A 230 -14.63 -15.85 33.07
N VAL A 231 -13.62 -16.68 32.77
CA VAL A 231 -13.05 -16.72 31.40
C VAL A 231 -14.03 -17.32 30.39
N ALA A 232 -14.78 -18.33 30.76
CA ALA A 232 -15.79 -18.92 29.88
C ALA A 232 -16.99 -17.97 29.64
N GLU A 233 -17.37 -17.18 30.63
CA GLU A 233 -18.44 -16.19 30.56
C GLU A 233 -18.04 -14.99 29.68
N SER A 234 -16.76 -14.58 29.69
CA SER A 234 -16.23 -13.53 28.81
C SER A 234 -16.09 -13.97 27.35
N LEU A 235 -16.15 -15.27 27.07
CA LEU A 235 -16.08 -15.83 25.71
C LEU A 235 -17.49 -16.15 25.14
N SER A 236 -18.57 -15.97 25.92
CA SER A 236 -19.93 -16.29 25.49
C SER A 236 -20.85 -15.08 25.24
N ASP A 237 -20.32 -13.86 25.40
CA ASP A 237 -21.10 -12.63 25.23
C ASP A 237 -20.83 -11.96 23.86
N ASP A 238 -21.03 -12.71 22.78
CA ASP A 238 -21.06 -12.10 21.44
C ASP A 238 -21.98 -12.89 20.51
N ASP A 239 -23.29 -12.78 20.72
CA ASP A 239 -24.27 -13.13 19.70
C ASP A 239 -25.57 -12.35 19.92
N ASN A 240 -25.61 -11.09 19.56
CA ASN A 240 -26.86 -10.43 19.13
C ASN A 240 -26.62 -9.10 18.40
N HIS A 241 -26.04 -9.12 17.21
CA HIS A 241 -26.22 -8.03 16.28
C HIS A 241 -27.20 -8.44 15.19
N HIS A 242 -28.38 -7.90 15.37
CA HIS A 242 -29.51 -7.93 14.46
C HIS A 242 -29.07 -7.48 13.06
N PHE A 243 -28.99 -8.44 12.14
CA PHE A 243 -28.74 -8.22 10.72
C PHE A 243 -29.96 -7.52 10.12
N GLY A 244 -29.93 -6.20 10.08
CA GLY A 244 -30.89 -5.38 9.36
C GLY A 244 -30.73 -5.60 7.86
N GLY A 245 -31.80 -6.15 7.24
CA GLY A 245 -31.84 -6.45 5.82
C GLY A 245 -31.45 -5.26 4.95
N PHE A 246 -30.44 -5.45 4.13
CA PHE A 246 -30.00 -4.49 3.11
C PHE A 246 -31.00 -4.57 1.94
N SER A 247 -31.93 -3.62 1.92
CA SER A 247 -32.81 -3.39 0.76
C SER A 247 -31.94 -2.95 -0.42
N GLY A 248 -31.92 -3.73 -1.48
CA GLY A 248 -31.17 -3.45 -2.69
C GLY A 248 -31.57 -2.12 -3.32
N GLY A 249 -30.75 -1.09 -3.09
CA GLY A 249 -30.69 0.10 -3.90
C GLY A 249 -29.90 -0.21 -5.15
N GLY A 250 -30.56 -0.19 -6.32
CA GLY A 250 -29.92 -0.37 -7.59
C GLY A 250 -28.81 0.68 -7.75
N PHE A 251 -27.57 0.21 -7.92
CA PHE A 251 -26.47 1.07 -8.37
C PHE A 251 -26.81 1.50 -9.80
N SER A 252 -27.35 2.71 -9.93
CA SER A 252 -27.32 3.41 -11.21
C SER A 252 -25.82 3.59 -11.52
N SER A 253 -25.38 3.01 -12.61
CA SER A 253 -24.09 3.26 -13.24
C SER A 253 -23.99 4.75 -13.58
N GLY A 254 -23.67 5.57 -12.57
CA GLY A 254 -23.20 6.92 -12.76
C GLY A 254 -21.83 6.81 -13.40
N GLY A 255 -21.71 7.14 -14.70
CA GLY A 255 -20.44 7.23 -15.37
C GLY A 255 -19.55 8.13 -14.54
N PHE A 256 -18.38 7.62 -14.15
CA PHE A 256 -17.32 8.42 -13.54
C PHE A 256 -17.04 9.56 -14.51
N GLY A 257 -17.32 10.80 -14.11
CA GLY A 257 -16.88 11.98 -14.84
C GLY A 257 -15.37 11.83 -15.01
N GLY A 258 -14.88 11.84 -16.27
CA GLY A 258 -13.52 11.45 -16.60
C GLY A 258 -12.52 12.19 -15.70
N PHE A 259 -11.68 11.45 -14.99
CA PHE A 259 -10.56 12.00 -14.22
C PHE A 259 -9.57 12.59 -15.22
N SER A 260 -9.23 13.86 -15.07
CA SER A 260 -8.29 14.56 -15.94
C SER A 260 -7.42 15.50 -15.12
N GLY A 261 -6.16 15.62 -15.51
CA GLY A 261 -5.23 16.53 -14.87
C GLY A 261 -5.60 18.00 -15.11
N GLY A 262 -5.28 18.84 -14.15
CA GLY A 262 -5.58 20.29 -14.13
C GLY A 262 -4.43 21.19 -14.57
N GLY A 263 -3.26 20.64 -14.96
CA GLY A 263 -2.09 21.38 -15.46
C GLY A 263 -1.08 21.77 -14.41
N GLY A 264 -0.88 20.95 -13.38
CA GLY A 264 0.18 21.14 -12.36
C GLY A 264 1.58 20.96 -12.93
N SER A 265 2.58 21.48 -12.22
CA SER A 265 4.01 21.40 -12.55
C SER A 265 4.75 20.51 -11.57
N PHE A 266 5.76 19.81 -12.08
CA PHE A 266 6.62 18.89 -11.32
C PHE A 266 8.07 19.30 -11.50
N GLY A 267 8.89 19.13 -10.45
CA GLY A 267 10.32 19.44 -10.45
C GLY A 267 11.22 18.22 -10.31
N GLY A 268 10.65 17.01 -10.41
CA GLY A 268 11.38 15.77 -10.14
C GLY A 268 11.55 15.47 -8.65
N GLY A 269 10.74 16.09 -7.79
CA GLY A 269 10.62 15.73 -6.38
C GLY A 269 10.04 14.34 -6.20
N GLY A 270 10.26 13.74 -5.02
CA GLY A 270 9.80 12.39 -4.71
C GLY A 270 10.92 11.40 -4.43
N ALA A 271 10.67 10.10 -4.62
CA ALA A 271 11.66 9.06 -4.40
C ALA A 271 11.43 7.86 -5.29
N SER A 272 12.53 7.15 -5.59
CA SER A 272 12.53 5.88 -6.31
C SER A 272 12.91 4.72 -5.38
N GLY A 273 12.46 3.50 -5.70
CA GLY A 273 12.82 2.28 -4.98
C GLY A 273 12.81 1.05 -5.87
N LYS A 274 13.39 -0.03 -5.31
CA LYS A 274 13.43 -1.37 -5.94
C LYS A 274 13.07 -2.42 -4.90
N TRP A 275 12.56 -3.58 -5.38
CA TRP A 275 12.24 -4.73 -4.52
C TRP A 275 12.70 -6.07 -5.08
#